data_c669ec4a6841b995ac4a1aa03df0103c
#
_entry.id   c669ec4a6841b995ac4a1aa03df0103c
#
_cell.length_a   1.000
_cell.length_b   1.000
_cell.length_c   1.000
_cell.angle_alpha   90.00
_cell.angle_beta   90.00
_cell.angle_gamma   90.00
#
_symmetry.space_group_name_H-M   'P 1'
#
loop_
_entity.id
_entity.type
_entity.pdbx_description
1 polymer ?
#
loop_
_entity_poly.entity_id
_entity_poly.type
_entity_poly.pdbx_seq_one_letter_code
_entity_poly.pdbx_strand_id
1 'polypeptide(L)'
;FLTLIVMLVAGFSATRSALFATLALTLVWVIRPVDRLTLRGFLKAVESGGRGMLSVSTACVGAGIVVGCIGMTGLGIKISVLASIVNANVWAVLIMSMVVCIILGMGLPVTASYVLAATTLSSVLTGYGLELIPVHMFLLYFATMSAITPPVALASYAAAGIADASPNKVGWQGLVLVLPSFLVPFVFIFNQELLL
;
A
#
# COMPACT_ATOMS: atom_id res chain seq x y z
N PHE A 1 -15.15 -9.05 13.29
CA PHE A 1 -15.28 -8.56 11.92
C PHE A 1 -16.41 -7.56 11.77
N LEU A 2 -17.62 -7.92 12.24
CA LEU A 2 -18.80 -7.05 12.18
C LEU A 2 -18.55 -5.69 12.86
N THR A 3 -17.96 -5.70 14.06
CA THR A 3 -17.63 -4.48 14.82
C THR A 3 -16.70 -3.56 14.04
N LEU A 4 -15.69 -4.12 13.35
CA LEU A 4 -14.74 -3.36 12.53
C LEU A 4 -15.45 -2.68 11.36
N ILE A 5 -16.33 -3.43 10.66
CA ILE A 5 -17.09 -2.90 9.52
C ILE A 5 -18.05 -1.80 9.97
N VAL A 6 -18.81 -2.04 11.03
CA VAL A 6 -19.78 -1.05 11.58
C VAL A 6 -19.07 0.25 11.97
N MET A 7 -17.92 0.15 12.64
CA MET A 7 -17.17 1.32 13.06
C MET A 7 -16.58 2.10 11.88
N LEU A 8 -16.11 1.41 10.83
CA LEU A 8 -15.62 2.06 9.61
C LEU A 8 -16.76 2.80 8.86
N VAL A 9 -17.93 2.15 8.74
CA VAL A 9 -19.12 2.76 8.11
C VAL A 9 -19.65 3.94 8.95
N ALA A 10 -19.50 3.88 10.28
CA ALA A 10 -19.84 4.99 11.17
C ALA A 10 -18.84 6.17 11.12
N GLY A 11 -17.82 6.11 10.25
CA GLY A 11 -16.85 7.20 10.01
C GLY A 11 -15.70 7.25 11.01
N PHE A 12 -15.50 6.22 11.84
CA PHE A 12 -14.34 6.17 12.72
C PHE A 12 -13.07 5.84 11.95
N SER A 13 -11.92 6.36 12.42
CA SER A 13 -10.62 6.05 11.81
C SER A 13 -10.30 4.56 11.91
N ALA A 14 -9.54 4.03 10.93
CA ALA A 14 -9.14 2.62 10.89
C ALA A 14 -8.49 2.14 12.19
N THR A 15 -7.65 2.98 12.81
CA THR A 15 -6.99 2.67 14.09
C THR A 15 -7.98 2.52 15.23
N ARG A 16 -8.96 3.42 15.36
CA ARG A 16 -10.02 3.33 16.38
C ARG A 16 -10.91 2.11 16.13
N SER A 17 -11.28 1.86 14.89
CA SER A 17 -12.10 0.70 14.51
C SER A 17 -11.40 -0.61 14.84
N ALA A 18 -10.10 -0.72 14.59
CA ALA A 18 -9.27 -1.88 14.95
C ALA A 18 -9.21 -2.08 16.48
N LEU A 19 -9.05 -0.99 17.25
CA LEU A 19 -9.03 -1.04 18.71
C LEU A 19 -10.37 -1.55 19.28
N PHE A 20 -11.50 -1.03 18.82
CA PHE A 20 -12.82 -1.49 19.25
C PHE A 20 -13.09 -2.93 18.82
N ALA A 21 -12.65 -3.34 17.63
CA ALA A 21 -12.76 -4.73 17.18
C ALA A 21 -11.93 -5.68 18.06
N THR A 22 -10.74 -5.28 18.48
CA THR A 22 -9.87 -6.06 19.37
C THR A 22 -10.48 -6.17 20.77
N LEU A 23 -11.07 -5.07 21.30
CA LEU A 23 -11.77 -5.09 22.57
C LEU A 23 -13.03 -5.99 22.52
N ALA A 24 -13.79 -5.93 21.43
CA ALA A 24 -14.95 -6.80 21.23
C ALA A 24 -14.56 -8.28 21.17
N LEU A 25 -13.46 -8.61 20.48
CA LEU A 25 -12.90 -9.97 20.42
C LEU A 25 -12.47 -10.47 21.80
N THR A 26 -11.78 -9.65 22.58
CA THR A 26 -11.39 -10.00 23.96
C THR A 26 -12.60 -10.19 24.86
N LEU A 27 -13.62 -9.38 24.72
CA LEU A 27 -14.87 -9.51 25.47
C LEU A 27 -15.60 -10.83 25.13
N VAL A 28 -15.73 -11.14 23.84
CA VAL A 28 -16.31 -12.42 23.39
C VAL A 28 -15.51 -13.61 23.90
N TRP A 29 -14.19 -13.52 23.95
CA TRP A 29 -13.33 -14.57 24.46
C TRP A 29 -13.51 -14.78 25.98
N VAL A 30 -13.71 -13.71 26.74
CA VAL A 30 -14.00 -13.79 28.18
C VAL A 30 -15.36 -14.45 28.46
N ILE A 31 -16.38 -14.18 27.62
CA ILE A 31 -17.75 -14.65 27.82
C ILE A 31 -17.93 -16.10 27.36
N ARG A 32 -17.12 -16.59 26.41
CA ARG A 32 -17.27 -17.95 25.87
C ARG A 32 -16.84 -19.02 26.87
N PRO A 33 -17.73 -19.97 27.23
CA PRO A 33 -17.41 -20.99 28.25
C PRO A 33 -16.47 -22.09 27.76
N VAL A 34 -16.28 -22.23 26.42
CA VAL A 34 -15.51 -23.32 25.81
C VAL A 34 -14.00 -23.08 25.89
N ASP A 35 -13.58 -21.82 25.75
CA ASP A 35 -12.16 -21.41 25.81
C ASP A 35 -11.98 -20.25 26.79
N ARG A 36 -12.03 -20.56 28.10
CA ARG A 36 -11.83 -19.53 29.11
C ARG A 36 -10.48 -18.83 28.96
N LEU A 37 -10.52 -17.52 28.95
CA LEU A 37 -9.35 -16.67 28.94
C LEU A 37 -8.45 -17.00 30.14
N THR A 38 -7.42 -17.76 29.89
CA THR A 38 -6.38 -18.00 30.89
C THR A 38 -5.35 -16.89 30.78
N LEU A 39 -4.82 -16.40 31.90
CA LEU A 39 -3.76 -15.37 31.90
C LEU A 39 -2.60 -15.75 30.97
N ARG A 40 -2.22 -17.03 30.96
CA ARG A 40 -1.20 -17.56 30.05
C ARG A 40 -1.61 -17.47 28.58
N GLY A 41 -2.90 -17.74 28.26
CA GLY A 41 -3.43 -17.61 26.88
C GLY A 41 -3.44 -16.16 26.42
N PHE A 42 -3.81 -15.23 27.29
CA PHE A 42 -3.76 -13.80 27.01
C PHE A 42 -2.34 -13.33 26.75
N LEU A 43 -1.39 -13.66 27.62
CA LEU A 43 0.03 -13.31 27.44
C LEU A 43 0.60 -13.88 26.14
N LYS A 44 0.25 -15.12 25.81
CA LYS A 44 0.69 -15.76 24.55
C LYS A 44 0.09 -15.06 23.30
N ALA A 45 -1.16 -14.62 23.39
CA ALA A 45 -1.80 -13.86 22.31
C ALA A 45 -1.13 -12.49 22.12
N VAL A 46 -0.83 -11.77 23.20
CA VAL A 46 -0.11 -10.50 23.18
C VAL A 46 1.31 -10.68 22.64
N GLU A 47 2.02 -11.73 23.07
CA GLU A 47 3.35 -12.06 22.54
C GLU A 47 3.31 -12.35 21.03
N SER A 48 2.36 -13.17 20.57
CA SER A 48 2.19 -13.50 19.16
C SER A 48 1.86 -12.26 18.33
N GLY A 49 0.95 -11.40 18.82
CA GLY A 49 0.63 -10.11 18.20
C GLY A 49 1.85 -9.19 18.12
N GLY A 50 2.61 -9.08 19.22
CA GLY A 50 3.85 -8.30 19.26
C GLY A 50 4.90 -8.80 18.26
N ARG A 51 5.09 -10.11 18.16
CA ARG A 51 6.01 -10.70 17.16
C ARG A 51 5.54 -10.41 15.72
N GLY A 52 4.24 -10.47 15.44
CA GLY A 52 3.68 -10.10 14.14
C GLY A 52 3.93 -8.62 13.79
N MET A 53 3.86 -7.73 14.78
CA MET A 53 4.13 -6.31 14.60
C MET A 53 5.61 -6.00 14.32
N LEU A 54 6.55 -6.82 14.79
CA LEU A 54 7.99 -6.60 14.54
C LEU A 54 8.31 -6.56 13.04
N SER A 55 7.73 -7.47 12.26
CA SER A 55 7.93 -7.51 10.81
C SER A 55 7.43 -6.23 10.12
N VAL A 56 6.23 -5.78 10.48
CA VAL A 56 5.62 -4.56 9.93
C VAL A 56 6.41 -3.31 10.36
N SER A 57 6.79 -3.23 11.64
CA SER A 57 7.56 -2.10 12.16
C SER A 57 8.94 -1.99 11.51
N THR A 58 9.62 -3.11 11.33
CA THR A 58 10.94 -3.14 10.65
C THR A 58 10.82 -2.67 9.21
N ALA A 59 9.78 -3.13 8.49
CA ALA A 59 9.51 -2.67 7.14
C ALA A 59 9.22 -1.16 7.10
N CYS A 60 8.42 -0.63 8.04
CA CYS A 60 8.12 0.81 8.13
C CYS A 60 9.37 1.64 8.43
N VAL A 61 10.26 1.17 9.30
CA VAL A 61 11.54 1.85 9.61
C VAL A 61 12.45 1.87 8.37
N GLY A 62 12.61 0.73 7.70
CA GLY A 62 13.36 0.65 6.45
C GLY A 62 12.81 1.59 5.38
N ALA A 63 11.49 1.61 5.23
CA ALA A 63 10.77 2.53 4.36
C ALA A 63 11.07 4.00 4.70
N GLY A 64 11.00 4.37 5.98
CA GLY A 64 11.27 5.73 6.45
C GLY A 64 12.69 6.18 6.10
N ILE A 65 13.68 5.30 6.22
CA ILE A 65 15.07 5.59 5.82
C ILE A 65 15.15 5.86 4.31
N VAL A 66 14.54 5.02 3.49
CA VAL A 66 14.53 5.18 2.03
C VAL A 66 13.85 6.50 1.63
N VAL A 67 12.68 6.81 2.21
CA VAL A 67 11.96 8.08 1.99
C VAL A 67 12.82 9.27 2.40
N GLY A 68 13.49 9.20 3.55
CA GLY A 68 14.41 10.22 4.01
C GLY A 68 15.58 10.44 3.03
N CYS A 69 16.20 9.37 2.55
CA CYS A 69 17.30 9.45 1.58
C CYS A 69 16.82 10.06 0.25
N ILE A 70 15.65 9.68 -0.26
CA ILE A 70 15.08 10.23 -1.50
C ILE A 70 14.79 11.73 -1.33
N GLY A 71 14.21 12.12 -0.20
CA GLY A 71 13.95 13.52 0.13
C GLY A 71 15.24 14.35 0.18
N MET A 72 16.26 13.86 0.87
CA MET A 72 17.55 14.55 1.02
C MET A 72 18.35 14.63 -0.29
N THR A 73 18.26 13.63 -1.16
CA THR A 73 18.97 13.61 -2.46
C THR A 73 18.28 14.42 -3.54
N GLY A 74 17.05 14.88 -3.31
CA GLY A 74 16.24 15.57 -4.30
C GLY A 74 15.95 14.72 -5.55
N LEU A 75 15.93 13.41 -5.40
CA LEU A 75 15.78 12.44 -6.49
C LEU A 75 14.46 12.65 -7.25
N GLY A 76 13.41 13.07 -6.56
CA GLY A 76 12.15 13.44 -7.19
C GLY A 76 12.28 14.63 -8.16
N ILE A 77 12.99 15.67 -7.75
CA ILE A 77 13.26 16.84 -8.63
C ILE A 77 14.11 16.42 -9.84
N LYS A 78 15.11 15.57 -9.64
CA LYS A 78 15.94 15.06 -10.74
C LYS A 78 15.15 14.24 -11.76
N ILE A 79 14.21 13.42 -11.30
CA ILE A 79 13.29 12.67 -12.18
C ILE A 79 12.40 13.63 -12.96
N SER A 80 11.89 14.69 -12.31
CA SER A 80 11.10 15.74 -12.98
C SER A 80 11.90 16.43 -14.10
N VAL A 81 13.13 16.81 -13.81
CA VAL A 81 14.03 17.46 -14.78
C VAL A 81 14.35 16.51 -15.94
N LEU A 82 14.63 15.25 -15.67
CA LEU A 82 14.87 14.25 -16.72
C LEU A 82 13.64 14.06 -17.62
N ALA A 83 12.45 14.01 -17.04
CA ALA A 83 11.21 13.91 -17.80
C ALA A 83 11.00 15.12 -18.73
N SER A 84 11.30 16.33 -18.26
CA SER A 84 11.18 17.55 -19.07
C SER A 84 12.23 17.65 -20.19
N ILE A 85 13.47 17.17 -19.97
CA ILE A 85 14.55 17.19 -20.96
C ILE A 85 14.25 16.24 -22.14
N VAL A 86 13.63 15.10 -21.86
CA VAL A 86 13.33 14.09 -22.89
C VAL A 86 12.19 14.52 -23.83
N ASN A 87 11.53 15.67 -23.57
CA ASN A 87 10.39 16.16 -24.35
C ASN A 87 9.36 15.04 -24.61
N ALA A 88 9.14 14.22 -23.58
CA ALA A 88 8.43 12.96 -23.69
C ALA A 88 6.94 13.20 -23.91
N ASN A 89 6.35 12.40 -24.76
CA ASN A 89 4.91 12.34 -24.93
C ASN A 89 4.26 11.98 -23.56
N VAL A 90 3.07 12.51 -23.28
CA VAL A 90 2.30 12.24 -22.04
C VAL A 90 2.25 10.75 -21.69
N TRP A 91 2.08 9.88 -22.68
CA TRP A 91 2.11 8.42 -22.51
C TRP A 91 3.42 7.90 -21.94
N ALA A 92 4.54 8.40 -22.45
CA ALA A 92 5.88 7.99 -21.98
C ALA A 92 6.10 8.42 -20.52
N VAL A 93 5.62 9.62 -20.16
CA VAL A 93 5.72 10.13 -18.77
C VAL A 93 4.82 9.32 -17.83
N LEU A 94 3.63 8.95 -18.26
CA LEU A 94 2.73 8.10 -17.46
C LEU A 94 3.33 6.71 -17.23
N ILE A 95 3.88 6.06 -18.29
CA ILE A 95 4.52 4.74 -18.15
C ILE A 95 5.76 4.83 -17.25
N MET A 96 6.57 5.87 -17.41
CA MET A 96 7.73 6.09 -16.53
C MET A 96 7.30 6.31 -15.08
N SER A 97 6.27 7.13 -14.85
CA SER A 97 5.72 7.36 -13.51
C SER A 97 5.14 6.08 -12.90
N MET A 98 4.46 5.24 -13.67
CA MET A 98 4.00 3.92 -13.25
C MET A 98 5.17 3.07 -12.73
N VAL A 99 6.23 2.94 -13.53
CA VAL A 99 7.41 2.13 -13.17
C VAL A 99 8.07 2.69 -11.91
N VAL A 100 8.24 4.01 -11.84
CA VAL A 100 8.84 4.67 -10.66
C VAL A 100 7.96 4.47 -9.42
N CYS A 101 6.62 4.62 -9.51
CA CYS A 101 5.71 4.34 -8.41
C CYS A 101 5.84 2.91 -7.89
N ILE A 102 5.88 1.94 -8.78
CA ILE A 102 6.01 0.53 -8.41
C ILE A 102 7.34 0.31 -7.68
N ILE A 103 8.45 0.82 -8.24
CA ILE A 103 9.79 0.67 -7.64
C ILE A 103 9.86 1.35 -6.26
N LEU A 104 9.37 2.59 -6.16
CA LEU A 104 9.36 3.34 -4.89
C LEU A 104 8.44 2.69 -3.85
N GLY A 105 7.40 2.02 -4.28
CA GLY A 105 6.44 1.35 -3.40
C GLY A 105 6.84 -0.05 -2.94
N MET A 106 7.86 -0.65 -3.56
CA MET A 106 8.31 -1.99 -3.18
C MET A 106 8.74 -2.06 -1.72
N GLY A 107 8.08 -2.91 -0.95
CA GLY A 107 8.39 -3.11 0.46
C GLY A 107 7.87 -2.05 1.42
N LEU A 108 7.12 -1.07 0.92
CA LEU A 108 6.51 -0.02 1.73
C LEU A 108 5.04 -0.31 2.05
N PRO A 109 4.52 0.15 3.21
CA PRO A 109 3.08 0.29 3.39
C PRO A 109 2.49 1.24 2.35
N VAL A 110 1.26 0.96 1.89
CA VAL A 110 0.60 1.71 0.81
C VAL A 110 0.57 3.22 1.06
N THR A 111 0.30 3.65 2.29
CA THR A 111 0.29 5.07 2.66
C THR A 111 1.65 5.75 2.46
N ALA A 112 2.73 5.11 2.91
CA ALA A 112 4.08 5.64 2.73
C ALA A 112 4.48 5.67 1.25
N SER A 113 4.18 4.60 0.51
CA SER A 113 4.39 4.50 -0.93
C SER A 113 3.66 5.61 -1.69
N TYR A 114 2.39 5.84 -1.37
CA TYR A 114 1.61 6.91 -2.00
C TYR A 114 2.17 8.29 -1.69
N VAL A 115 2.47 8.60 -0.42
CA VAL A 115 3.05 9.91 -0.06
C VAL A 115 4.35 10.15 -0.81
N LEU A 116 5.21 9.14 -0.90
CA LEU A 116 6.47 9.22 -1.63
C LEU A 116 6.24 9.45 -3.13
N ALA A 117 5.34 8.70 -3.75
CA ALA A 117 5.00 8.86 -5.15
C ALA A 117 4.36 10.23 -5.42
N ALA A 118 3.44 10.68 -4.56
CA ALA A 118 2.77 11.97 -4.71
C ALA A 118 3.75 13.14 -4.60
N THR A 119 4.63 13.14 -3.62
CA THR A 119 5.63 14.22 -3.44
C THR A 119 6.66 14.27 -4.55
N THR A 120 6.95 13.13 -5.20
CA THR A 120 7.95 13.04 -6.26
C THR A 120 7.40 13.30 -7.66
N LEU A 121 6.20 12.80 -7.96
CA LEU A 121 5.69 12.71 -9.34
C LEU A 121 4.47 13.57 -9.62
N SER A 122 3.73 14.07 -8.61
CA SER A 122 2.50 14.81 -8.88
C SER A 122 2.77 16.11 -9.65
N SER A 123 3.81 16.86 -9.26
CA SER A 123 4.21 18.08 -9.95
C SER A 123 4.68 17.85 -11.40
N VAL A 124 5.31 16.69 -11.66
CA VAL A 124 5.70 16.30 -13.01
C VAL A 124 4.47 16.11 -13.87
N LEU A 125 3.55 15.26 -13.41
CA LEU A 125 2.35 14.89 -14.16
C LEU A 125 1.41 16.08 -14.38
N THR A 126 1.21 16.93 -13.38
CA THR A 126 0.42 18.17 -13.52
C THR A 126 1.08 19.16 -14.45
N GLY A 127 2.41 19.22 -14.51
CA GLY A 127 3.17 20.02 -15.47
C GLY A 127 2.90 19.66 -16.94
N TYR A 128 2.46 18.42 -17.22
CA TYR A 128 2.00 17.99 -18.54
C TYR A 128 0.50 18.30 -18.81
N GLY A 129 -0.14 19.10 -17.98
CA GLY A 129 -1.54 19.50 -18.14
C GLY A 129 -2.56 18.49 -17.62
N LEU A 130 -2.13 17.49 -16.86
CA LEU A 130 -3.03 16.52 -16.24
C LEU A 130 -3.65 17.09 -14.96
N GLU A 131 -4.92 16.81 -14.71
CA GLU A 131 -5.62 17.29 -13.54
C GLU A 131 -5.15 16.61 -12.25
N LEU A 132 -5.22 17.33 -11.14
CA LEU A 132 -4.67 16.93 -9.85
C LEU A 132 -5.31 15.66 -9.31
N ILE A 133 -6.64 15.54 -9.36
CA ILE A 133 -7.37 14.40 -8.80
C ILE A 133 -7.04 13.10 -9.56
N PRO A 134 -7.17 13.02 -10.89
CA PRO A 134 -6.74 11.85 -11.65
C PRO A 134 -5.26 11.48 -11.44
N VAL A 135 -4.37 12.46 -11.36
CA VAL A 135 -2.95 12.23 -11.08
C VAL A 135 -2.77 11.56 -9.71
N HIS A 136 -3.39 12.08 -8.66
CA HIS A 136 -3.29 11.47 -7.33
C HIS A 136 -3.91 10.06 -7.29
N MET A 137 -5.02 9.83 -7.97
CA MET A 137 -5.62 8.49 -8.10
C MET A 137 -4.71 7.52 -8.85
N PHE A 138 -4.06 7.97 -9.92
CA PHE A 138 -3.07 7.20 -10.67
C PHE A 138 -1.89 6.78 -9.77
N LEU A 139 -1.32 7.71 -9.03
CA LEU A 139 -0.21 7.46 -8.13
C LEU A 139 -0.60 6.54 -6.97
N LEU A 140 -1.77 6.74 -6.36
CA LEU A 140 -2.31 5.88 -5.31
C LEU A 140 -2.52 4.44 -5.79
N TYR A 141 -3.04 4.29 -7.00
CA TYR A 141 -3.31 2.99 -7.60
C TYR A 141 -2.02 2.20 -7.80
N PHE A 142 -0.99 2.78 -8.40
CA PHE A 142 0.30 2.12 -8.60
C PHE A 142 1.08 1.92 -7.29
N ALA A 143 0.95 2.83 -6.33
CA ALA A 143 1.46 2.63 -4.97
C ALA A 143 0.82 1.40 -4.30
N THR A 144 -0.47 1.16 -4.52
CA THR A 144 -1.16 -0.04 -4.02
C THR A 144 -0.71 -1.31 -4.76
N MET A 145 -0.58 -1.23 -6.10
CA MET A 145 -0.14 -2.35 -6.93
C MET A 145 1.30 -2.79 -6.63
N SER A 146 2.15 -1.91 -6.13
CA SER A 146 3.52 -2.25 -5.73
C SER A 146 3.57 -3.33 -4.65
N ALA A 147 2.55 -3.41 -3.77
CA ALA A 147 2.46 -4.42 -2.73
C ALA A 147 2.23 -5.85 -3.25
N ILE A 148 1.77 -5.99 -4.51
CA ILE A 148 1.53 -7.28 -5.17
C ILE A 148 2.63 -7.60 -6.17
N THR A 149 3.39 -6.58 -6.60
CA THR A 149 4.36 -6.70 -7.69
C THR A 149 5.71 -7.27 -7.19
N PRO A 150 6.22 -8.38 -7.77
CA PRO A 150 7.57 -8.86 -7.48
C PRO A 150 8.64 -7.78 -7.79
N PRO A 151 9.79 -7.80 -7.09
CA PRO A 151 10.33 -8.89 -6.29
C PRO A 151 9.91 -8.89 -4.81
N VAL A 152 9.37 -7.81 -4.27
CA VAL A 152 9.09 -7.70 -2.83
C VAL A 152 7.66 -8.18 -2.48
N ALA A 153 6.63 -7.80 -3.25
CA ALA A 153 5.25 -8.34 -3.21
C ALA A 153 4.73 -8.74 -1.80
N LEU A 154 4.73 -7.80 -0.84
CA LEU A 154 4.40 -8.07 0.58
C LEU A 154 3.05 -8.78 0.78
N ALA A 155 2.03 -8.39 0.01
CA ALA A 155 0.71 -9.01 0.08
C ALA A 155 0.74 -10.46 -0.42
N SER A 156 1.53 -10.75 -1.45
CA SER A 156 1.71 -12.09 -1.99
C SER A 156 2.49 -13.00 -1.02
N TYR A 157 3.45 -12.44 -0.27
CA TYR A 157 4.14 -13.19 0.78
C TYR A 157 3.20 -13.56 1.94
N ALA A 158 2.31 -12.63 2.34
CA ALA A 158 1.30 -12.92 3.35
C ALA A 158 0.32 -14.02 2.87
N ALA A 159 -0.15 -13.93 1.62
CA ALA A 159 -1.01 -14.94 1.01
C ALA A 159 -0.33 -16.31 0.89
N ALA A 160 0.96 -16.35 0.56
CA ALA A 160 1.75 -17.57 0.49
C ALA A 160 1.85 -18.29 1.83
N GLY A 161 1.98 -17.55 2.94
CA GLY A 161 1.98 -18.10 4.29
C GLY A 161 0.65 -18.74 4.69
N ILE A 162 -0.47 -18.23 4.18
CA ILE A 162 -1.81 -18.81 4.42
C ILE A 162 -2.03 -20.04 3.53
N ALA A 163 -1.57 -19.98 2.29
CA ALA A 163 -1.76 -21.04 1.29
C ALA A 163 -0.73 -22.18 1.40
N ASP A 164 0.22 -22.08 2.31
CA ASP A 164 1.38 -23.01 2.45
C ASP A 164 2.09 -23.23 1.09
N ALA A 165 2.31 -22.15 0.37
CA ALA A 165 2.84 -22.14 -0.98
C ALA A 165 4.14 -21.33 -1.08
N SER A 166 4.90 -21.55 -2.16
CA SER A 166 6.13 -20.76 -2.40
C SER A 166 5.80 -19.27 -2.66
N PRO A 167 6.37 -18.33 -1.88
CA PRO A 167 6.12 -16.89 -2.02
C PRO A 167 6.36 -16.36 -3.44
N ASN A 168 7.43 -16.80 -4.09
CA ASN A 168 7.74 -16.38 -5.46
C ASN A 168 6.67 -16.83 -6.46
N LYS A 169 6.18 -18.08 -6.35
CA LYS A 169 5.10 -18.56 -7.22
C LYS A 169 3.82 -17.75 -7.02
N VAL A 170 3.44 -17.51 -5.77
CA VAL A 170 2.25 -16.70 -5.44
C VAL A 170 2.42 -15.27 -5.94
N GLY A 171 3.61 -14.67 -5.79
CA GLY A 171 3.89 -13.32 -6.30
C GLY A 171 3.74 -13.19 -7.81
N TRP A 172 4.32 -14.13 -8.58
CA TRP A 172 4.19 -14.12 -10.03
C TRP A 172 2.76 -14.40 -10.51
N GLN A 173 2.06 -15.33 -9.89
CA GLN A 173 0.65 -15.60 -10.19
C GLN A 173 -0.24 -14.40 -9.84
N GLY A 174 0.01 -13.75 -8.70
CA GLY A 174 -0.68 -12.53 -8.30
C GLY A 174 -0.48 -11.40 -9.30
N LEU A 175 0.76 -11.20 -9.78
CA LEU A 175 1.06 -10.21 -10.81
C LEU A 175 0.28 -10.49 -12.11
N VAL A 176 0.27 -11.74 -12.59
CA VAL A 176 -0.46 -12.11 -13.81
C VAL A 176 -1.96 -11.83 -13.67
N LEU A 177 -2.55 -12.15 -12.52
CA LEU A 177 -3.97 -11.90 -12.24
C LEU A 177 -4.31 -10.40 -12.21
N VAL A 178 -3.38 -9.57 -11.73
CA VAL A 178 -3.57 -8.12 -11.59
C VAL A 178 -3.19 -7.34 -12.84
N LEU A 179 -2.48 -7.96 -13.79
CA LEU A 179 -1.98 -7.29 -15.01
C LEU A 179 -3.07 -6.49 -15.78
N PRO A 180 -4.32 -7.01 -15.97
CA PRO A 180 -5.37 -6.22 -16.60
C PRO A 180 -5.73 -4.93 -15.84
N SER A 181 -5.60 -4.94 -14.51
CA SER A 181 -5.89 -3.80 -13.66
C SER A 181 -4.86 -2.65 -13.82
N PHE A 182 -3.68 -2.91 -14.38
CA PHE A 182 -2.69 -1.87 -14.68
C PHE A 182 -3.18 -0.87 -15.73
N LEU A 183 -4.18 -1.24 -16.54
CA LEU A 183 -4.77 -0.33 -17.52
C LEU A 183 -5.74 0.69 -16.89
N VAL A 184 -6.33 0.34 -15.76
CA VAL A 184 -7.38 1.15 -15.11
C VAL A 184 -6.91 2.59 -14.79
N PRO A 185 -5.72 2.83 -14.20
CA PRO A 185 -5.27 4.19 -13.92
C PRO A 185 -5.08 5.06 -15.16
N PHE A 186 -4.70 4.47 -16.29
CA PHE A 186 -4.60 5.21 -17.55
C PHE A 186 -5.97 5.66 -18.04
N VAL A 187 -7.00 4.84 -17.83
CA VAL A 187 -8.39 5.22 -18.18
C VAL A 187 -8.86 6.40 -17.34
N PHE A 188 -8.53 6.46 -16.04
CA PHE A 188 -8.87 7.60 -15.17
C PHE A 188 -8.24 8.92 -15.64
N ILE A 189 -6.99 8.87 -16.10
CA ILE A 189 -6.27 10.07 -16.57
C ILE A 189 -6.97 10.71 -17.77
N PHE A 190 -7.53 9.91 -18.67
CA PHE A 190 -8.14 10.40 -19.91
C PHE A 190 -9.67 10.51 -19.84
N ASN A 191 -10.33 9.84 -18.89
CA ASN A 191 -11.77 9.88 -18.67
C ASN A 191 -12.08 10.18 -17.21
N GLN A 192 -12.06 11.45 -16.87
CA GLN A 192 -12.26 11.95 -15.50
C GLN A 192 -13.66 11.70 -14.97
N GLU A 193 -14.64 11.54 -15.85
CA GLU A 193 -16.04 11.21 -15.50
C GLU A 193 -16.17 9.89 -14.74
N LEU A 194 -15.18 8.99 -14.84
CA LEU A 194 -15.13 7.74 -14.09
C LEU A 194 -14.74 7.93 -12.62
N LEU A 195 -14.28 9.11 -12.23
CA LEU A 195 -13.88 9.44 -10.86
C LEU A 195 -14.96 10.24 -10.10
N LEU A 196 -16.01 10.64 -10.79
CA LEU A 196 -17.16 11.35 -10.26
C LEU A 196 -18.30 10.37 -10.01
#